data_8a458e4057f785f56eadc1db43ddd2fc
#
_entry.id   8a458e4057f785f56eadc1db43ddd2fc
#
_cell.length_a   1.000
_cell.length_b   1.000
_cell.length_c   1.000
_cell.angle_alpha   90.00
_cell.angle_beta   90.00
_cell.angle_gamma   90.00
#
_symmetry.space_group_name_H-M   'P 1'
#
loop_
_entity.id
_entity.type
_entity.pdbx_description
1 polymer ?
#
loop_
_entity_poly.entity_id
_entity_poly.type
_entity_poly.pdbx_seq_one_letter_code
_entity_poly.pdbx_strand_id
1 'polypeptide(L)'
;MCAKCPVDSTAMAAVYGMGAQKIESYGARFTQVITAFLNEHGGDTATAEAFSGMTVDTTTAAPARKKKLPFYIAPEKLDEVELTDTCMLSELTNRINALCEENDRKKLTASFINQLLVEKGYLEETVQGEEKIKRVTEKGKAVGIREEERQAKYGRNYYALIHTRESQQMIMEELGKYLLQFTPAV
;
A
#
# COMPACT_ATOMS: atom_id res chain seq x y z
N MET A 1 -16.34 10.97 -20.84
CA MET A 1 -16.42 9.56 -20.47
C MET A 1 -17.39 8.86 -21.40
N CYS A 2 -16.89 7.86 -22.02
CA CYS A 2 -17.48 6.83 -22.88
C CYS A 2 -18.62 7.23 -23.82
N ALA A 3 -18.26 7.84 -24.94
CA ALA A 3 -19.07 7.81 -26.16
C ALA A 3 -19.15 6.39 -26.79
N LYS A 4 -18.61 5.36 -26.15
CA LYS A 4 -18.58 3.97 -26.61
C LYS A 4 -19.06 3.07 -25.46
N CYS A 5 -20.24 2.48 -25.61
CA CYS A 5 -20.74 1.46 -24.71
C CYS A 5 -20.22 0.09 -25.17
N PRO A 6 -19.10 -0.42 -24.65
CA PRO A 6 -18.54 -1.69 -25.11
C PRO A 6 -19.40 -2.84 -24.63
N VAL A 7 -20.05 -3.54 -25.58
CA VAL A 7 -20.93 -4.69 -25.32
C VAL A 7 -20.23 -6.04 -25.44
N ASP A 8 -18.97 -6.05 -25.86
CA ASP A 8 -18.14 -7.25 -26.00
C ASP A 8 -16.71 -6.99 -25.61
N SER A 9 -15.93 -8.06 -25.45
CA SER A 9 -14.50 -8.00 -25.06
C SER A 9 -13.63 -7.26 -26.06
N THR A 10 -13.97 -7.29 -27.34
CA THR A 10 -13.20 -6.62 -28.40
C THR A 10 -13.40 -5.11 -28.32
N ALA A 11 -14.63 -4.68 -28.17
CA ALA A 11 -14.97 -3.26 -27.94
C ALA A 11 -14.38 -2.74 -26.62
N MET A 12 -14.34 -3.58 -25.59
CA MET A 12 -13.75 -3.23 -24.31
C MET A 12 -12.22 -3.06 -24.38
N ALA A 13 -11.53 -3.82 -25.25
CA ALA A 13 -10.10 -3.65 -25.50
C ALA A 13 -9.75 -2.30 -26.14
N ALA A 14 -10.70 -1.67 -26.83
CA ALA A 14 -10.55 -0.34 -27.41
C ALA A 14 -10.75 0.80 -26.37
N VAL A 15 -11.11 0.49 -25.12
CA VAL A 15 -11.27 1.47 -24.05
C VAL A 15 -9.91 1.73 -23.39
N TYR A 16 -9.51 3.01 -23.34
CA TYR A 16 -8.23 3.39 -22.73
C TYR A 16 -8.16 2.94 -21.26
N GLY A 17 -7.06 2.25 -20.91
CA GLY A 17 -6.82 1.73 -19.56
C GLY A 17 -7.39 0.33 -19.27
N MET A 18 -8.06 -0.30 -20.26
CA MET A 18 -8.54 -1.69 -20.18
C MET A 18 -7.54 -2.62 -20.87
N GLY A 19 -6.56 -3.12 -20.11
CA GLY A 19 -5.63 -4.17 -20.59
C GLY A 19 -6.25 -5.56 -20.52
N ALA A 20 -5.65 -6.54 -21.25
CA ALA A 20 -6.13 -7.92 -21.37
C ALA A 20 -6.49 -8.55 -20.01
N GLN A 21 -5.66 -8.38 -19.01
CA GLN A 21 -5.86 -8.92 -17.65
C GLN A 21 -7.12 -8.35 -16.94
N LYS A 22 -7.43 -7.06 -17.17
CA LYS A 22 -8.64 -6.45 -16.62
C LYS A 22 -9.89 -6.90 -17.37
N ILE A 23 -9.79 -7.11 -18.68
CA ILE A 23 -10.88 -7.63 -19.51
C ILE A 23 -11.21 -9.06 -19.09
N GLU A 24 -10.21 -9.89 -18.86
CA GLU A 24 -10.38 -11.26 -18.35
C GLU A 24 -11.04 -11.29 -16.97
N SER A 25 -10.60 -10.43 -16.05
CA SER A 25 -11.11 -10.42 -14.66
C SER A 25 -12.49 -9.78 -14.50
N TYR A 26 -12.79 -8.76 -15.29
CA TYR A 26 -13.97 -7.92 -15.10
C TYR A 26 -14.82 -7.71 -16.35
N GLY A 27 -14.31 -8.05 -17.54
CA GLY A 27 -14.95 -7.76 -18.83
C GLY A 27 -16.38 -8.29 -18.92
N ALA A 28 -16.58 -9.56 -18.57
CA ALA A 28 -17.91 -10.19 -18.62
C ALA A 28 -18.96 -9.46 -17.74
N ARG A 29 -18.56 -8.97 -16.56
CA ARG A 29 -19.45 -8.22 -15.66
C ARG A 29 -19.79 -6.84 -16.23
N PHE A 30 -18.82 -6.16 -16.80
CA PHE A 30 -19.06 -4.85 -17.41
C PHE A 30 -19.96 -4.95 -18.64
N THR A 31 -19.71 -5.92 -19.54
CA THR A 31 -20.55 -6.13 -20.72
C THR A 31 -21.97 -6.50 -20.33
N GLN A 32 -22.18 -7.33 -19.31
CA GLN A 32 -23.50 -7.71 -18.82
C GLN A 32 -24.29 -6.49 -18.32
N VAL A 33 -23.66 -5.62 -17.53
CA VAL A 33 -24.33 -4.39 -17.00
C VAL A 33 -24.64 -3.41 -18.13
N ILE A 34 -23.70 -3.22 -19.07
CA ILE A 34 -23.89 -2.32 -20.20
C ILE A 34 -25.02 -2.84 -21.11
N THR A 35 -25.05 -4.14 -21.38
CA THR A 35 -26.11 -4.76 -22.21
C THR A 35 -27.47 -4.66 -21.54
N ALA A 36 -27.56 -4.92 -20.22
CA ALA A 36 -28.79 -4.76 -19.47
C ALA A 36 -29.31 -3.32 -19.55
N PHE A 37 -28.44 -2.35 -19.34
CA PHE A 37 -28.76 -0.93 -19.42
C PHE A 37 -29.28 -0.52 -20.81
N LEU A 38 -28.62 -0.98 -21.88
CA LEU A 38 -29.03 -0.68 -23.26
C LEU A 38 -30.39 -1.31 -23.62
N ASN A 39 -30.67 -2.51 -23.09
CA ASN A 39 -31.92 -3.18 -23.30
C ASN A 39 -33.11 -2.47 -22.58
N GLU A 40 -32.88 -1.91 -21.40
CA GLU A 40 -33.89 -1.17 -20.64
C GLU A 40 -34.15 0.24 -21.22
N HIS A 41 -33.12 0.87 -21.80
CA HIS A 41 -33.20 2.27 -22.23
C HIS A 41 -33.21 2.46 -23.76
N GLY A 42 -33.50 1.39 -24.53
CA GLY A 42 -33.80 1.47 -25.95
C GLY A 42 -32.62 1.84 -26.86
N GLY A 43 -31.38 1.59 -26.42
CA GLY A 43 -30.19 1.76 -27.28
C GLY A 43 -29.80 3.19 -27.64
N ASP A 44 -30.54 4.20 -27.21
CA ASP A 44 -30.14 5.59 -27.36
C ASP A 44 -29.05 5.90 -26.32
N THR A 45 -28.01 6.59 -26.77
CA THR A 45 -26.92 7.10 -25.94
C THR A 45 -27.48 8.06 -24.90
N ALA A 46 -28.09 7.51 -23.84
CA ALA A 46 -28.60 8.27 -22.72
C ALA A 46 -27.42 8.97 -22.04
N THR A 47 -27.55 10.25 -21.87
CA THR A 47 -26.65 11.17 -21.22
C THR A 47 -26.25 10.67 -19.83
N ALA A 48 -25.04 10.96 -19.41
CA ALA A 48 -24.42 10.57 -18.13
C ALA A 48 -25.27 10.90 -16.86
N GLU A 49 -26.34 11.65 -17.00
CA GLU A 49 -27.25 12.05 -15.93
C GLU A 49 -28.22 10.92 -15.48
N ALA A 50 -28.53 9.96 -16.36
CA ALA A 50 -29.39 8.81 -16.02
C ALA A 50 -28.65 7.78 -15.08
N PHE A 51 -27.36 7.85 -14.95
CA PHE A 51 -26.59 6.93 -14.11
C PHE A 51 -26.51 7.33 -12.64
N SER A 52 -26.93 8.54 -12.30
CA SER A 52 -26.84 9.08 -10.93
C SER A 52 -27.91 8.53 -9.96
N GLY A 53 -28.94 7.83 -10.46
CA GLY A 53 -30.06 7.36 -9.66
C GLY A 53 -30.22 5.85 -9.49
N MET A 54 -29.39 5.02 -10.17
CA MET A 54 -29.46 3.57 -10.01
C MET A 54 -28.64 3.14 -8.80
N THR A 55 -29.32 2.89 -7.69
CA THR A 55 -28.80 2.02 -6.64
C THR A 55 -28.68 0.61 -7.22
N VAL A 56 -27.48 0.23 -7.67
CA VAL A 56 -27.19 -1.15 -8.00
C VAL A 56 -27.27 -1.92 -6.70
N ASP A 57 -28.34 -2.73 -6.52
CA ASP A 57 -28.36 -3.74 -5.47
C ASP A 57 -27.19 -4.70 -5.70
N THR A 58 -26.09 -4.42 -5.05
CA THR A 58 -24.89 -5.23 -5.01
C THR A 58 -25.12 -6.46 -4.13
N THR A 59 -26.11 -7.29 -4.48
CA THR A 59 -26.39 -8.55 -3.77
C THR A 59 -25.56 -9.73 -4.30
N THR A 60 -24.46 -9.45 -4.99
CA THR A 60 -23.32 -10.38 -5.09
C THR A 60 -22.11 -9.68 -4.53
N ALA A 61 -22.14 -9.47 -3.23
CA ALA A 61 -20.97 -9.08 -2.48
C ALA A 61 -19.85 -10.07 -2.80
N ALA A 62 -18.80 -9.57 -3.47
CA ALA A 62 -17.49 -10.14 -3.28
C ALA A 62 -17.33 -10.30 -1.76
N PRO A 63 -16.85 -11.43 -1.24
CA PRO A 63 -16.82 -11.67 0.19
C PRO A 63 -16.18 -10.43 0.83
N ALA A 64 -16.95 -9.76 1.69
CA ALA A 64 -16.52 -8.55 2.35
C ALA A 64 -15.18 -8.89 2.99
N ARG A 65 -14.09 -8.34 2.46
CA ARG A 65 -12.75 -8.56 3.04
C ARG A 65 -12.87 -8.11 4.47
N LYS A 66 -12.90 -9.07 5.40
CA LYS A 66 -12.91 -8.80 6.83
C LYS A 66 -11.85 -7.73 7.08
N LYS A 67 -12.23 -6.60 7.69
CA LYS A 67 -11.27 -5.55 8.04
C LYS A 67 -10.22 -6.19 8.92
N LYS A 68 -8.99 -6.27 8.41
CA LYS A 68 -7.88 -6.82 9.18
C LYS A 68 -7.65 -5.94 10.41
N LEU A 69 -7.39 -6.57 11.53
CA LEU A 69 -7.00 -5.89 12.77
C LEU A 69 -5.70 -5.07 12.55
N PRO A 70 -5.44 -4.04 13.36
CA PRO A 70 -4.18 -3.32 13.33
C PRO A 70 -2.99 -4.26 13.48
N PHE A 71 -1.81 -3.83 13.00
CA PHE A 71 -0.57 -4.56 13.24
C PHE A 71 -0.32 -4.68 14.76
N TYR A 72 0.02 -5.86 15.19
CA TYR A 72 0.47 -6.13 16.54
C TYR A 72 1.41 -7.33 16.52
N ILE A 73 2.46 -7.29 17.32
CA ILE A 73 3.37 -8.39 17.62
C ILE A 73 3.72 -8.29 19.10
N ALA A 74 3.85 -9.42 19.76
CA ALA A 74 4.29 -9.45 21.15
C ALA A 74 5.72 -8.87 21.26
N PRO A 75 6.00 -7.97 22.22
CA PRO A 75 7.31 -7.34 22.33
C PRO A 75 8.46 -8.36 22.43
N GLU A 76 8.23 -9.49 23.09
CA GLU A 76 9.22 -10.56 23.24
C GLU A 76 9.67 -11.15 21.88
N LYS A 77 8.76 -11.19 20.89
CA LYS A 77 9.09 -11.65 19.53
C LYS A 77 9.94 -10.65 18.75
N LEU A 78 9.98 -9.39 19.14
CA LEU A 78 10.88 -8.40 18.52
C LEU A 78 12.35 -8.72 18.83
N ASP A 79 12.63 -9.31 19.97
CA ASP A 79 14.00 -9.71 20.36
C ASP A 79 14.50 -10.90 19.53
N GLU A 80 13.59 -11.66 18.91
CA GLU A 80 13.91 -12.80 18.03
C GLU A 80 14.27 -12.35 16.60
N VAL A 81 14.08 -11.07 16.26
CA VAL A 81 14.36 -10.55 14.92
C VAL A 81 15.86 -10.57 14.65
N GLU A 82 16.27 -11.29 13.60
CA GLU A 82 17.66 -11.32 13.18
C GLU A 82 18.10 -9.94 12.65
N LEU A 83 19.09 -9.34 13.33
CA LEU A 83 19.69 -8.08 12.93
C LEU A 83 20.95 -8.35 12.08
N THR A 84 21.07 -7.66 10.96
CA THR A 84 22.22 -7.75 10.04
C THR A 84 23.07 -6.49 10.12
N ASP A 85 24.29 -6.54 9.60
CA ASP A 85 25.21 -5.39 9.61
C ASP A 85 24.60 -4.15 8.95
N THR A 86 23.90 -4.38 7.81
CA THR A 86 23.13 -3.34 7.12
C THR A 86 21.92 -3.96 6.42
N CYS A 87 20.82 -3.24 6.37
CA CYS A 87 19.65 -3.63 5.59
C CYS A 87 18.80 -2.43 5.15
N MET A 88 17.93 -2.66 4.19
CA MET A 88 16.85 -1.74 3.87
C MET A 88 15.67 -1.96 4.82
N LEU A 89 14.88 -0.92 5.05
CA LEU A 89 13.72 -0.99 5.94
C LEU A 89 12.68 -2.03 5.47
N SER A 90 12.56 -2.25 4.16
CA SER A 90 11.69 -3.29 3.60
C SER A 90 12.12 -4.71 4.02
N GLU A 91 13.42 -4.97 4.10
CA GLU A 91 13.95 -6.27 4.55
C GLU A 91 13.69 -6.47 6.04
N LEU A 92 13.93 -5.44 6.85
CA LEU A 92 13.63 -5.47 8.28
C LEU A 92 12.16 -5.72 8.55
N THR A 93 11.26 -5.01 7.86
CA THR A 93 9.81 -5.23 8.00
C THR A 93 9.37 -6.63 7.57
N ASN A 94 10.01 -7.21 6.56
CA ASN A 94 9.72 -8.59 6.15
C ASN A 94 10.12 -9.60 7.23
N ARG A 95 11.27 -9.41 7.89
CA ARG A 95 11.71 -10.27 9.02
C ARG A 95 10.74 -10.17 10.20
N ILE A 96 10.33 -8.97 10.57
CA ILE A 96 9.33 -8.76 11.64
C ILE A 96 8.00 -9.44 11.27
N ASN A 97 7.54 -9.26 10.03
CA ASN A 97 6.30 -9.87 9.55
C ASN A 97 6.35 -11.40 9.48
N ALA A 98 7.55 -11.99 9.32
CA ALA A 98 7.72 -13.44 9.32
C ALA A 98 7.48 -14.06 10.71
N LEU A 99 7.68 -13.29 11.78
CA LEU A 99 7.41 -13.70 13.15
C LEU A 99 5.94 -13.48 13.56
N CYS A 100 5.14 -12.80 12.73
CA CYS A 100 3.72 -12.61 12.97
C CYS A 100 2.94 -13.85 12.51
N GLU A 101 2.44 -14.63 13.45
CA GLU A 101 1.66 -15.85 13.17
C GLU A 101 0.21 -15.55 12.77
N GLU A 102 -0.32 -14.39 13.17
CA GLU A 102 -1.72 -14.02 12.95
C GLU A 102 -1.94 -13.46 11.54
N ASN A 103 -2.70 -14.20 10.71
CA ASN A 103 -3.04 -13.82 9.34
C ASN A 103 -4.19 -12.80 9.23
N ASP A 104 -4.90 -12.54 10.32
CA ASP A 104 -6.05 -11.63 10.39
C ASP A 104 -5.64 -10.17 10.69
N ARG A 105 -4.37 -9.92 10.97
CA ARG A 105 -3.79 -8.60 11.22
C ARG A 105 -3.17 -7.99 9.96
N LYS A 106 -3.08 -6.67 9.96
CA LYS A 106 -2.32 -5.93 8.94
C LYS A 106 -0.83 -6.21 9.12
N LYS A 107 -0.11 -6.36 8.02
CA LYS A 107 1.35 -6.45 8.06
C LYS A 107 1.97 -5.10 8.36
N LEU A 108 3.11 -5.12 9.07
CA LEU A 108 3.95 -3.96 9.23
C LEU A 108 4.50 -3.51 7.87
N THR A 109 4.47 -2.21 7.61
CA THR A 109 4.99 -1.64 6.36
C THR A 109 6.19 -0.74 6.63
N ALA A 110 7.13 -0.67 5.68
CA ALA A 110 8.25 0.27 5.75
C ALA A 110 7.77 1.73 5.86
N SER A 111 6.62 2.05 5.24
CA SER A 111 6.02 3.40 5.34
C SER A 111 5.62 3.74 6.77
N PHE A 112 5.08 2.78 7.53
CA PHE A 112 4.72 2.99 8.93
C PHE A 112 5.95 3.27 9.79
N ILE A 113 7.03 2.49 9.63
CA ILE A 113 8.26 2.73 10.40
C ILE A 113 8.89 4.07 9.97
N ASN A 114 8.90 4.40 8.69
CA ASN A 114 9.38 5.70 8.23
C ASN A 114 8.61 6.85 8.88
N GLN A 115 7.28 6.73 9.03
CA GLN A 115 6.48 7.73 9.71
C GLN A 115 6.85 7.84 11.19
N LEU A 116 7.03 6.71 11.88
CA LEU A 116 7.49 6.66 13.27
C LEU A 116 8.86 7.34 13.41
N LEU A 117 9.80 7.09 12.49
CA LEU A 117 11.12 7.72 12.50
C LEU A 117 11.06 9.24 12.26
N VAL A 118 10.12 9.71 11.43
CA VAL A 118 9.88 11.15 11.25
C VAL A 118 9.31 11.76 12.54
N GLU A 119 8.31 11.14 13.15
CA GLU A 119 7.71 11.60 14.41
C GLU A 119 8.75 11.68 15.55
N LYS A 120 9.71 10.75 15.58
CA LYS A 120 10.79 10.73 16.56
C LYS A 120 11.98 11.63 16.19
N GLY A 121 11.95 12.26 15.01
CA GLY A 121 12.97 13.20 14.53
C GLY A 121 14.26 12.54 14.04
N TYR A 122 14.25 11.26 13.69
CA TYR A 122 15.37 10.58 13.05
C TYR A 122 15.41 10.82 11.54
N LEU A 123 14.22 11.05 10.95
CA LEU A 123 14.04 11.44 9.55
C LEU A 123 13.28 12.75 9.48
N GLU A 124 13.46 13.49 8.40
CA GLU A 124 12.66 14.66 8.05
C GLU A 124 12.05 14.48 6.65
N GLU A 125 10.87 15.06 6.45
CA GLU A 125 10.24 15.12 5.13
C GLU A 125 10.58 16.46 4.48
N THR A 126 11.27 16.41 3.35
CA THR A 126 11.55 17.56 2.50
C THR A 126 10.76 17.45 1.20
N VAL A 127 10.27 18.57 0.70
CA VAL A 127 9.58 18.61 -0.61
C VAL A 127 10.60 19.05 -1.66
N GLN A 128 10.84 18.19 -2.63
CA GLN A 128 11.69 18.49 -3.77
C GLN A 128 10.85 18.43 -5.05
N GLY A 129 10.41 19.59 -5.55
CA GLY A 129 9.44 19.67 -6.62
C GLY A 129 8.05 19.23 -6.15
N GLU A 130 7.46 18.23 -6.81
CA GLU A 130 6.17 17.63 -6.45
C GLU A 130 6.30 16.40 -5.54
N GLU A 131 7.52 15.91 -5.29
CA GLU A 131 7.77 14.69 -4.54
C GLU A 131 8.18 14.98 -3.10
N LYS A 132 7.63 14.21 -2.14
CA LYS A 132 8.07 14.21 -0.75
C LYS A 132 9.20 13.20 -0.58
N ILE A 133 10.36 13.71 -0.21
CA ILE A 133 11.57 12.92 0.00
C ILE A 133 11.88 12.89 1.50
N LYS A 134 12.27 11.72 2.00
CA LYS A 134 12.75 11.57 3.37
C LYS A 134 14.26 11.69 3.41
N ARG A 135 14.75 12.53 4.30
CA ARG A 135 16.18 12.76 4.55
C ARG A 135 16.54 12.36 5.97
N VAL A 136 17.78 11.95 6.17
CA VAL A 136 18.29 11.58 7.48
C VAL A 136 18.72 12.84 8.24
N THR A 137 18.19 13.01 9.45
CA THR A 137 18.63 14.09 10.35
C THR A 137 19.98 13.75 11.00
N GLU A 138 20.61 14.72 11.66
CA GLU A 138 21.83 14.46 12.45
C GLU A 138 21.60 13.41 13.54
N LYS A 139 20.41 13.42 14.15
CA LYS A 139 19.99 12.39 15.11
C LYS A 139 19.90 11.01 14.46
N GLY A 140 19.36 10.92 13.23
CA GLY A 140 19.29 9.70 12.47
C GLY A 140 20.68 9.16 12.09
N LYS A 141 21.61 10.04 11.68
CA LYS A 141 23.00 9.65 11.38
C LYS A 141 23.70 9.11 12.63
N ALA A 142 23.49 9.74 13.78
CA ALA A 142 24.11 9.32 15.05
C ALA A 142 23.71 7.89 15.46
N VAL A 143 22.52 7.42 15.08
CA VAL A 143 22.03 6.05 15.34
C VAL A 143 22.30 5.09 14.19
N GLY A 144 23.08 5.49 13.18
CA GLY A 144 23.52 4.62 12.09
C GLY A 144 22.56 4.54 10.89
N ILE A 145 21.64 5.49 10.72
CA ILE A 145 20.89 5.60 9.47
C ILE A 145 21.77 6.31 8.44
N ARG A 146 21.90 5.74 7.25
CA ARG A 146 22.74 6.28 6.16
C ARG A 146 21.90 6.49 4.92
N GLU A 147 22.28 7.48 4.11
CA GLU A 147 21.73 7.69 2.77
C GLU A 147 22.72 7.16 1.74
N GLU A 148 22.26 6.30 0.86
CA GLU A 148 22.99 5.85 -0.32
C GLU A 148 22.29 6.31 -1.58
N GLU A 149 23.04 6.96 -2.46
CA GLU A 149 22.53 7.28 -3.79
C GLU A 149 22.54 6.00 -4.64
N ARG A 150 21.38 5.65 -5.17
CA ARG A 150 21.17 4.51 -6.05
C ARG A 150 20.54 4.94 -7.36
N GLN A 151 20.92 4.26 -8.43
CA GLN A 151 20.35 4.48 -9.74
C GLN A 151 19.18 3.53 -9.96
N ALA A 152 18.00 4.08 -10.29
CA ALA A 152 16.86 3.27 -10.67
C ALA A 152 17.05 2.69 -12.09
N LYS A 153 16.37 1.60 -12.37
CA LYS A 153 16.43 0.85 -13.65
C LYS A 153 16.17 1.72 -14.91
N TYR A 154 15.57 2.89 -14.74
CA TYR A 154 15.22 3.83 -15.81
C TYR A 154 15.94 5.19 -15.67
N GLY A 155 17.13 5.22 -15.05
CA GLY A 155 18.05 6.36 -15.10
C GLY A 155 17.81 7.51 -14.12
N ARG A 156 16.83 7.42 -13.22
CA ARG A 156 16.67 8.40 -12.13
C ARG A 156 17.46 7.95 -10.91
N ASN A 157 18.27 8.86 -10.34
CA ASN A 157 18.92 8.62 -9.07
C ASN A 157 17.91 8.82 -7.93
N TYR A 158 17.96 7.97 -6.92
CA TYR A 158 17.19 8.09 -5.70
C TYR A 158 18.05 7.79 -4.48
N TYR A 159 17.68 8.34 -3.34
CA TYR A 159 18.37 8.08 -2.08
C TYR A 159 17.69 6.94 -1.34
N ALA A 160 18.44 5.85 -1.14
CA ALA A 160 18.01 4.72 -0.34
C ALA A 160 18.45 4.92 1.11
N LEU A 161 17.56 4.68 2.06
CA LEU A 161 17.89 4.68 3.48
C LEU A 161 18.39 3.30 3.88
N ILE A 162 19.63 3.24 4.36
CA ILE A 162 20.30 2.04 4.84
C ILE A 162 20.40 2.11 6.35
N HIS A 163 20.01 1.04 7.01
CA HIS A 163 19.98 0.91 8.45
C HIS A 163 21.09 -0.02 8.92
N THR A 164 22.03 0.50 9.72
CA THR A 164 23.03 -0.32 10.41
C THR A 164 22.38 -1.15 11.52
N ARG A 165 23.13 -2.07 12.10
CA ARG A 165 22.66 -2.92 13.19
C ARG A 165 22.15 -2.10 14.39
N GLU A 166 22.84 -1.01 14.75
CA GLU A 166 22.43 -0.10 15.82
C GLU A 166 21.10 0.58 15.49
N SER A 167 20.95 1.04 14.25
CA SER A 167 19.70 1.64 13.77
C SER A 167 18.54 0.64 13.77
N GLN A 168 18.79 -0.61 13.39
CA GLN A 168 17.78 -1.67 13.44
C GLN A 168 17.35 -1.94 14.88
N GLN A 169 18.28 -2.02 15.82
CA GLN A 169 17.99 -2.20 17.24
C GLN A 169 17.15 -1.03 17.78
N MET A 170 17.53 0.20 17.51
CA MET A 170 16.77 1.38 17.90
C MET A 170 15.33 1.33 17.34
N ILE A 171 15.16 0.90 16.08
CA ILE A 171 13.82 0.74 15.48
C ILE A 171 12.99 -0.28 16.25
N MET A 172 13.59 -1.41 16.68
CA MET A 172 12.90 -2.42 17.49
C MET A 172 12.45 -1.85 18.82
N GLU A 173 13.31 -1.09 19.50
CA GLU A 173 12.99 -0.45 20.78
C GLU A 173 11.84 0.57 20.63
N GLU A 174 11.89 1.44 19.60
CA GLU A 174 10.83 2.43 19.37
C GLU A 174 9.51 1.76 18.94
N LEU A 175 9.59 0.70 18.14
CA LEU A 175 8.41 -0.10 17.79
C LEU A 175 7.82 -0.80 19.01
N GLY A 176 8.65 -1.38 19.87
CA GLY A 176 8.20 -1.98 21.13
C GLY A 176 7.49 -0.98 22.02
N LYS A 177 8.07 0.21 22.23
CA LYS A 177 7.43 1.30 22.97
C LYS A 177 6.09 1.73 22.37
N TYR A 178 6.02 1.80 21.04
CA TYR A 178 4.78 2.11 20.34
C TYR A 178 3.71 1.04 20.59
N LEU A 179 4.06 -0.22 20.47
CA LEU A 179 3.13 -1.34 20.68
C LEU A 179 2.60 -1.44 22.11
N LEU A 180 3.43 -1.14 23.11
CA LEU A 180 3.01 -1.11 24.52
C LEU A 180 1.93 -0.06 24.80
N GLN A 181 1.89 1.05 24.04
CA GLN A 181 0.84 2.08 24.17
C GLN A 181 -0.52 1.60 23.66
N PHE A 182 -0.54 0.60 22.79
CA PHE A 182 -1.75 0.04 22.17
C PHE A 182 -2.11 -1.36 22.69
N THR A 183 -1.43 -1.85 23.74
CA THR A 183 -1.83 -3.10 24.38
C THR A 183 -3.20 -2.86 25.01
N PRO A 184 -4.29 -3.51 24.55
CA PRO A 184 -5.56 -3.42 25.25
C PRO A 184 -5.33 -4.01 26.65
N ALA A 185 -5.71 -3.26 27.67
CA ALA A 185 -5.74 -3.80 29.03
C ALA A 185 -6.58 -5.07 29.00
N VAL A 186 -5.99 -6.20 29.39
CA VAL A 186 -6.65 -7.50 29.54
C VAL A 186 -7.62 -7.44 30.70
#